data_ad73074a1dbeb3f8451a1409b7032a20
#
_entry.id   ad73074a1dbeb3f8451a1409b7032a20
#
_cell.length_a   1.000
_cell.length_b   1.000
_cell.length_c   1.000
_cell.angle_alpha   90.00
_cell.angle_beta   90.00
_cell.angle_gamma   90.00
#
_symmetry.space_group_name_H-M   'P 1'
#
loop_
_entity.id
_entity.type
_entity.pdbx_description
1 polymer ?
#
loop_
_entity_poly.entity_id
_entity_poly.type
_entity_poly.pdbx_seq_one_letter_code
_entity_poly.pdbx_strand_id
1 'polypeptide(L)'
;MEKQFSKYLNSTCNPDEFAEVVKAICSDENKDNVSTEILKLWEVTLKSAIENKENSQLLDKIHHRIALEESKSVARRFALYRNLLKVAAVLIVGLITTTAIIYNKPEKQLYTSIIETVTTPYGARTSFKLPDGSEVWLNSGSKISFPKQYGKVRNVELLGEAYFEIVKDGKPFVVKTNLGTVEVMGTSFDAKAYADEPFETTLVEGSVKVCNNTNQVATLKPSQQTTITPANELSLKDVNTELSTSWREGRLMFVKEPFGKVARQLERWYNVKIELQGEKLKKLGYTGTIEMETFGEVLELINTTTPIKYKFNKNTRILKISGR
;
A
#
# COMPACT_ATOMS: atom_id res chain seq x y z
N MET A 1 94.99 -31.23 -9.69
CA MET A 1 93.79 -30.39 -9.77
C MET A 1 93.94 -29.04 -8.99
N GLU A 2 94.29 -29.00 -7.74
CA GLU A 2 94.47 -27.72 -6.98
C GLU A 2 95.38 -26.68 -7.64
N LYS A 3 96.47 -27.07 -8.19
CA LYS A 3 97.36 -26.14 -8.91
C LYS A 3 96.82 -25.61 -10.19
N GLN A 4 96.05 -26.35 -10.94
CA GLN A 4 95.38 -25.97 -12.18
C GLN A 4 94.19 -25.07 -11.90
N PHE A 5 93.45 -25.31 -10.83
CA PHE A 5 92.33 -24.48 -10.40
C PHE A 5 92.79 -23.12 -9.87
N SER A 6 93.94 -23.09 -9.14
CA SER A 6 94.56 -21.88 -8.70
C SER A 6 95.13 -21.00 -9.86
N LYS A 7 95.63 -21.62 -10.91
CA LYS A 7 95.99 -20.89 -12.17
C LYS A 7 94.77 -20.33 -12.89
N TYR A 8 93.65 -21.04 -12.91
CA TYR A 8 92.38 -20.57 -13.47
C TYR A 8 91.91 -19.32 -12.77
N LEU A 9 91.88 -19.34 -11.46
CA LEU A 9 91.44 -18.22 -10.64
C LEU A 9 92.31 -16.98 -10.75
N ASN A 10 93.62 -17.19 -10.97
CA ASN A 10 94.58 -16.11 -11.19
C ASN A 10 94.70 -15.65 -12.66
N SER A 11 93.84 -16.15 -13.55
CA SER A 11 93.79 -15.87 -14.97
C SER A 11 95.13 -16.13 -15.72
N THR A 12 95.90 -17.14 -15.25
CA THR A 12 97.20 -17.53 -15.81
C THR A 12 97.22 -18.87 -16.52
N CYS A 13 96.00 -19.47 -16.83
CA CYS A 13 95.84 -20.67 -17.58
C CYS A 13 95.97 -20.48 -19.09
N ASN A 14 96.65 -21.45 -19.74
CA ASN A 14 96.58 -21.55 -21.19
C ASN A 14 95.28 -22.17 -21.68
N PRO A 15 94.92 -22.10 -22.96
CA PRO A 15 93.65 -22.66 -23.44
C PRO A 15 93.43 -24.14 -23.21
N ASP A 16 94.41 -24.98 -23.23
CA ASP A 16 94.32 -26.44 -22.99
C ASP A 16 94.10 -26.73 -21.51
N GLU A 17 94.80 -26.06 -20.59
CA GLU A 17 94.66 -26.12 -19.16
C GLU A 17 93.21 -25.63 -18.72
N PHE A 18 92.71 -24.63 -19.43
CA PHE A 18 91.36 -24.12 -19.23
C PHE A 18 90.32 -25.17 -19.57
N ALA A 19 90.48 -25.87 -20.72
CA ALA A 19 89.52 -26.94 -21.12
C ALA A 19 89.50 -28.09 -20.13
N GLU A 20 90.66 -28.48 -19.54
CA GLU A 20 90.73 -29.49 -18.49
C GLU A 20 90.03 -29.08 -17.21
N VAL A 21 90.18 -27.85 -16.76
CA VAL A 21 89.52 -27.29 -15.59
C VAL A 21 87.97 -27.26 -15.76
N VAL A 22 87.54 -26.79 -16.94
CA VAL A 22 86.08 -26.78 -17.26
C VAL A 22 85.50 -28.18 -17.28
N LYS A 23 86.22 -29.16 -17.87
CA LYS A 23 85.77 -30.55 -17.89
C LYS A 23 85.72 -31.17 -16.52
N ALA A 24 86.66 -30.81 -15.62
CA ALA A 24 86.66 -31.26 -14.24
C ALA A 24 85.53 -30.66 -13.41
N ILE A 25 85.17 -29.41 -13.66
CA ILE A 25 84.03 -28.71 -13.00
C ILE A 25 82.69 -29.34 -13.45
N CYS A 26 82.59 -29.71 -14.71
CA CYS A 26 81.35 -30.28 -15.29
C CYS A 26 81.20 -31.80 -15.01
N SER A 27 82.17 -32.47 -14.41
CA SER A 27 82.04 -33.90 -14.05
C SER A 27 81.41 -34.06 -12.68
N ASP A 28 80.38 -34.95 -12.58
CA ASP A 28 79.63 -35.20 -11.33
C ASP A 28 80.55 -35.86 -10.22
N GLU A 29 81.60 -36.52 -10.58
CA GLU A 29 82.50 -37.14 -9.66
C GLU A 29 83.38 -36.23 -8.79
N ASN A 30 83.49 -34.92 -9.20
CA ASN A 30 84.32 -33.93 -8.51
C ASN A 30 83.56 -32.80 -7.86
N LYS A 31 82.24 -32.90 -7.84
CA LYS A 31 81.32 -31.80 -7.41
C LYS A 31 81.57 -31.32 -5.96
N ASP A 32 81.82 -32.25 -5.07
CA ASP A 32 82.05 -31.94 -3.65
C ASP A 32 83.44 -31.33 -3.38
N ASN A 33 84.47 -31.74 -4.12
CA ASN A 33 85.81 -31.13 -4.01
C ASN A 33 85.86 -29.70 -4.61
N VAL A 34 85.19 -29.47 -5.73
CA VAL A 34 85.08 -28.17 -6.39
C VAL A 34 84.28 -27.18 -5.53
N SER A 35 83.18 -27.64 -4.92
CA SER A 35 82.38 -26.83 -4.03
C SER A 35 83.13 -26.41 -2.76
N THR A 36 83.93 -27.31 -2.21
CA THR A 36 84.75 -27.05 -1.02
C THR A 36 85.86 -26.01 -1.29
N GLU A 37 86.53 -26.07 -2.43
CA GLU A 37 87.53 -25.12 -2.82
C GLU A 37 86.95 -23.73 -3.18
N ILE A 38 85.80 -23.70 -3.81
CA ILE A 38 85.06 -22.45 -4.05
C ILE A 38 84.62 -21.79 -2.72
N LEU A 39 84.14 -22.56 -1.75
CA LEU A 39 83.80 -22.03 -0.45
C LEU A 39 85.00 -21.47 0.32
N LYS A 40 86.18 -22.17 0.28
CA LYS A 40 87.41 -21.63 0.89
C LYS A 40 87.86 -20.30 0.24
N LEU A 41 87.79 -20.21 -1.05
CA LEU A 41 88.08 -18.97 -1.78
C LEU A 41 87.07 -17.88 -1.47
N TRP A 42 85.81 -18.19 -1.35
CA TRP A 42 84.77 -17.26 -0.91
C TRP A 42 85.07 -16.70 0.48
N GLU A 43 85.42 -17.58 1.43
CA GLU A 43 85.80 -17.18 2.79
C GLU A 43 87.01 -16.24 2.83
N VAL A 44 88.07 -16.54 2.01
CA VAL A 44 89.26 -15.71 1.90
C VAL A 44 88.92 -14.36 1.27
N THR A 45 88.12 -14.34 0.22
CA THR A 45 87.69 -13.11 -0.48
C THR A 45 86.76 -12.28 0.38
N LEU A 46 85.84 -12.91 1.14
CA LEU A 46 85.01 -12.22 2.09
C LEU A 46 85.83 -11.60 3.24
N LYS A 47 86.86 -12.29 3.76
CA LYS A 47 87.70 -11.73 4.80
C LYS A 47 88.47 -10.54 4.30
N SER A 48 89.05 -10.57 3.07
CA SER A 48 89.71 -9.44 2.47
C SER A 48 88.77 -8.26 2.12
N ALA A 49 87.51 -8.54 1.81
CA ALA A 49 86.53 -7.50 1.51
C ALA A 49 86.01 -6.78 2.77
N ILE A 50 86.04 -7.47 3.91
CA ILE A 50 85.60 -6.89 5.20
C ILE A 50 86.61 -5.87 5.75
N GLU A 51 87.91 -5.94 5.38
CA GLU A 51 88.90 -5.04 5.81
C GLU A 51 88.90 -3.68 5.02
N ASN A 52 88.17 -3.55 3.96
CA ASN A 52 88.18 -2.35 3.11
C ASN A 52 86.99 -1.43 3.46
N LYS A 53 87.29 -0.37 4.24
CA LYS A 53 86.37 0.62 4.78
C LYS A 53 85.53 1.34 3.69
N GLU A 54 85.90 1.29 2.43
CA GLU A 54 85.18 1.90 1.31
C GLU A 54 83.91 1.10 0.87
N ASN A 55 83.87 -0.17 1.16
CA ASN A 55 82.77 -1.02 0.74
C ASN A 55 81.51 -0.88 1.65
N SER A 56 81.71 -0.39 2.89
CA SER A 56 80.56 -0.18 3.81
C SER A 56 79.58 0.88 3.28
N GLN A 57 80.06 1.95 2.72
CA GLN A 57 79.24 3.03 2.16
C GLN A 57 78.45 2.58 0.90
N LEU A 58 79.01 1.68 0.12
CA LEU A 58 78.36 1.13 -1.05
C LEU A 58 77.24 0.14 -0.66
N LEU A 59 77.53 -0.64 0.35
CA LEU A 59 76.53 -1.57 0.89
C LEU A 59 75.32 -0.83 1.48
N ASP A 60 75.55 0.23 2.23
CA ASP A 60 74.51 1.07 2.79
C ASP A 60 73.67 1.76 1.69
N LYS A 61 74.29 2.20 0.60
CA LYS A 61 73.54 2.75 -0.54
C LYS A 61 72.72 1.72 -1.24
N ILE A 62 73.15 0.49 -1.36
CA ILE A 62 72.39 -0.61 -1.96
C ILE A 62 71.17 -0.99 -1.07
N HIS A 63 71.41 -1.16 0.23
CA HIS A 63 70.32 -1.45 1.17
C HIS A 63 69.30 -0.33 1.19
N HIS A 64 69.74 0.94 1.17
CA HIS A 64 68.81 2.05 1.12
C HIS A 64 67.96 2.09 -0.18
N ARG A 65 68.54 1.75 -1.33
CA ARG A 65 67.82 1.63 -2.60
C ARG A 65 66.82 0.47 -2.57
N ILE A 66 67.18 -0.68 -2.07
CA ILE A 66 66.30 -1.84 -1.95
C ILE A 66 65.11 -1.50 -1.03
N ALA A 67 65.36 -0.90 0.14
CA ALA A 67 64.31 -0.48 1.05
C ALA A 67 63.34 0.57 0.45
N LEU A 68 63.87 1.49 -0.38
CA LEU A 68 63.06 2.48 -1.09
C LEU A 68 62.19 1.85 -2.19
N GLU A 69 62.67 0.84 -2.90
CA GLU A 69 61.87 0.15 -3.93
C GLU A 69 60.81 -0.77 -3.30
N GLU A 70 61.14 -1.48 -2.23
CA GLU A 70 60.15 -2.24 -1.47
C GLU A 70 59.04 -1.35 -0.90
N SER A 71 59.38 -0.21 -0.29
CA SER A 71 58.42 0.73 0.24
C SER A 71 57.47 1.28 -0.83
N LYS A 72 57.97 1.56 -2.05
CA LYS A 72 57.14 1.98 -3.18
C LYS A 72 56.19 0.93 -3.68
N SER A 73 56.62 -0.34 -3.68
CA SER A 73 55.75 -1.47 -4.11
C SER A 73 54.62 -1.72 -3.12
N VAL A 74 54.89 -1.65 -1.81
CA VAL A 74 53.92 -1.77 -0.73
C VAL A 74 52.95 -0.58 -0.78
N ALA A 75 53.44 0.64 -0.94
CA ALA A 75 52.57 1.83 -1.04
C ALA A 75 51.61 1.77 -2.25
N ARG A 76 52.09 1.28 -3.40
CA ARG A 76 51.22 1.07 -4.59
C ARG A 76 50.10 0.03 -4.33
N ARG A 77 50.46 -1.08 -3.67
CA ARG A 77 49.46 -2.09 -3.29
C ARG A 77 48.44 -1.52 -2.32
N PHE A 78 48.86 -0.81 -1.29
CA PHE A 78 47.96 -0.13 -0.35
C PHE A 78 47.04 0.89 -1.02
N ALA A 79 47.55 1.67 -1.98
CA ALA A 79 46.73 2.61 -2.75
C ALA A 79 45.68 1.91 -3.60
N LEU A 80 46.02 0.78 -4.23
CA LEU A 80 45.07 -0.03 -4.98
C LEU A 80 43.97 -0.62 -4.07
N TYR A 81 44.35 -1.21 -2.92
CA TYR A 81 43.36 -1.73 -1.94
C TYR A 81 42.45 -0.62 -1.40
N ARG A 82 42.99 0.55 -1.10
CA ARG A 82 42.19 1.69 -0.65
C ARG A 82 41.17 2.15 -1.69
N ASN A 83 41.54 2.15 -2.97
CA ASN A 83 40.59 2.49 -4.05
C ASN A 83 39.55 1.38 -4.29
N LEU A 84 39.95 0.12 -4.21
CA LEU A 84 39.03 -1.01 -4.27
C LEU A 84 38.02 -0.98 -3.11
N LEU A 85 38.45 -0.67 -1.89
CA LEU A 85 37.57 -0.51 -0.73
C LEU A 85 36.56 0.63 -0.91
N LYS A 86 36.95 1.74 -1.53
CA LYS A 86 36.03 2.84 -1.85
C LYS A 86 34.95 2.42 -2.84
N VAL A 87 35.32 1.68 -3.89
CA VAL A 87 34.36 1.15 -4.87
C VAL A 87 33.43 0.13 -4.21
N ALA A 88 33.98 -0.77 -3.39
CA ALA A 88 33.17 -1.74 -2.64
C ALA A 88 32.18 -1.05 -1.69
N ALA A 89 32.62 0.01 -0.98
CA ALA A 89 31.72 0.78 -0.10
C ALA A 89 30.57 1.43 -0.86
N VAL A 90 30.82 2.02 -2.04
CA VAL A 90 29.77 2.60 -2.89
C VAL A 90 28.78 1.54 -3.37
N LEU A 91 29.28 0.36 -3.76
CA LEU A 91 28.43 -0.75 -4.18
C LEU A 91 27.57 -1.29 -3.02
N ILE A 92 28.13 -1.40 -1.81
CA ILE A 92 27.38 -1.83 -0.62
C ILE A 92 26.30 -0.81 -0.25
N VAL A 93 26.62 0.50 -0.27
CA VAL A 93 25.63 1.55 -0.02
C VAL A 93 24.54 1.53 -1.10
N GLY A 94 24.92 1.36 -2.37
CA GLY A 94 23.96 1.19 -3.47
C GLY A 94 23.05 -0.04 -3.28
N LEU A 95 23.60 -1.15 -2.81
CA LEU A 95 22.83 -2.37 -2.53
C LEU A 95 21.85 -2.16 -1.35
N ILE A 96 22.33 -1.52 -0.28
CA ILE A 96 21.49 -1.22 0.90
C ILE A 96 20.37 -0.25 0.53
N THR A 97 20.67 0.79 -0.26
CA THR A 97 19.63 1.75 -0.68
C THR A 97 18.61 1.11 -1.63
N THR A 98 19.04 0.29 -2.58
CA THR A 98 18.13 -0.43 -3.47
C THR A 98 17.28 -1.45 -2.72
N THR A 99 17.85 -2.20 -1.78
CA THR A 99 17.08 -3.10 -0.92
C THR A 99 16.11 -2.34 -0.03
N ALA A 100 16.51 -1.21 0.57
CA ALA A 100 15.62 -0.37 1.36
C ALA A 100 14.46 0.21 0.52
N ILE A 101 14.73 0.64 -0.73
CA ILE A 101 13.69 1.13 -1.66
C ILE A 101 12.73 0.00 -2.07
N ILE A 102 13.24 -1.22 -2.30
CA ILE A 102 12.42 -2.38 -2.65
C ILE A 102 11.57 -2.81 -1.44
N TYR A 103 12.15 -2.83 -0.23
CA TYR A 103 11.44 -3.19 1.00
C TYR A 103 10.42 -2.14 1.44
N ASN A 104 10.71 -0.86 1.21
CA ASN A 104 9.81 0.25 1.52
C ASN A 104 8.86 0.62 0.37
N LYS A 105 8.90 -0.08 -0.78
CA LYS A 105 7.82 0.08 -1.75
C LYS A 105 6.53 -0.30 -1.02
N PRO A 106 5.55 0.64 -0.87
CA PRO A 106 4.25 0.24 -0.40
C PRO A 106 3.79 -0.85 -1.37
N GLU A 107 3.69 -2.05 -0.87
CA GLU A 107 3.08 -3.14 -1.60
C GLU A 107 1.69 -2.62 -2.00
N LYS A 108 1.54 -2.18 -3.24
CA LYS A 108 0.23 -2.10 -3.86
C LYS A 108 -0.23 -3.55 -3.92
N GLN A 109 -0.74 -4.01 -2.78
CA GLN A 109 -1.52 -5.23 -2.76
C GLN A 109 -2.66 -4.96 -3.74
N LEU A 110 -2.47 -5.43 -4.96
CA LEU A 110 -3.58 -5.77 -5.84
C LEU A 110 -4.28 -6.94 -5.13
N TYR A 111 -4.97 -6.62 -4.01
CA TYR A 111 -6.05 -7.47 -3.60
C TYR A 111 -7.03 -7.39 -4.77
N THR A 112 -7.08 -8.43 -5.57
CA THR A 112 -8.28 -8.78 -6.29
C THR A 112 -9.28 -9.11 -5.17
N SER A 113 -9.79 -8.06 -4.52
CA SER A 113 -10.74 -8.20 -3.44
C SER A 113 -11.98 -8.79 -4.08
N ILE A 114 -12.29 -10.02 -3.71
CA ILE A 114 -13.57 -10.61 -4.06
C ILE A 114 -14.61 -9.66 -3.49
N ILE A 115 -15.36 -8.99 -4.37
CA ILE A 115 -16.44 -8.09 -3.99
C ILE A 115 -17.69 -8.94 -3.78
N GLU A 116 -18.24 -8.87 -2.58
CA GLU A 116 -19.56 -9.39 -2.27
C GLU A 116 -20.62 -8.32 -2.49
N THR A 117 -21.76 -8.72 -2.99
CA THR A 117 -22.88 -7.81 -3.26
C THR A 117 -24.14 -8.39 -2.68
N VAL A 118 -24.81 -7.59 -1.85
CA VAL A 118 -26.14 -7.89 -1.31
C VAL A 118 -27.16 -6.96 -1.95
N THR A 119 -28.27 -7.50 -2.41
CA THR A 119 -29.36 -6.74 -3.05
C THR A 119 -30.69 -7.08 -2.42
N THR A 120 -31.51 -6.08 -2.20
CA THR A 120 -32.91 -6.25 -1.79
C THR A 120 -33.86 -5.80 -2.90
N PRO A 121 -34.78 -6.65 -3.35
CA PRO A 121 -35.83 -6.22 -4.28
C PRO A 121 -36.80 -5.25 -3.61
N TYR A 122 -37.65 -4.63 -4.40
CA TYR A 122 -38.78 -3.85 -3.88
C TYR A 122 -39.71 -4.74 -3.05
N GLY A 123 -40.25 -4.24 -1.95
CA GLY A 123 -41.09 -4.94 -1.02
C GLY A 123 -40.35 -5.83 -0.01
N ALA A 124 -39.03 -5.90 -0.06
CA ALA A 124 -38.21 -6.66 0.86
C ALA A 124 -37.20 -5.79 1.60
N ARG A 125 -36.78 -6.25 2.77
CA ARG A 125 -35.72 -5.71 3.60
C ARG A 125 -34.88 -6.85 4.12
N THR A 126 -33.60 -6.64 4.35
CA THR A 126 -32.73 -7.67 4.92
C THR A 126 -31.74 -7.05 5.89
N SER A 127 -31.26 -7.85 6.83
CA SER A 127 -30.15 -7.48 7.69
C SER A 127 -29.08 -8.55 7.62
N PHE A 128 -27.82 -8.14 7.73
CA PHE A 128 -26.67 -9.03 7.70
C PHE A 128 -25.48 -8.39 8.39
N LYS A 129 -24.46 -9.21 8.68
CA LYS A 129 -23.18 -8.73 9.23
C LYS A 129 -22.14 -8.61 8.15
N LEU A 130 -21.40 -7.50 8.20
CA LEU A 130 -20.20 -7.28 7.41
C LEU A 130 -19.02 -8.10 7.94
N PRO A 131 -17.92 -8.24 7.15
CA PRO A 131 -16.73 -9.00 7.58
C PRO A 131 -16.04 -8.51 8.84
N ASP A 132 -16.25 -7.24 9.24
CA ASP A 132 -15.74 -6.64 10.47
C ASP A 132 -16.67 -6.82 11.68
N GLY A 133 -17.81 -7.49 11.51
CA GLY A 133 -18.83 -7.68 12.53
C GLY A 133 -19.84 -6.53 12.66
N SER A 134 -19.71 -5.46 11.86
CA SER A 134 -20.72 -4.39 11.77
C SER A 134 -22.04 -4.92 11.23
N GLU A 135 -23.17 -4.38 11.73
CA GLU A 135 -24.50 -4.78 11.27
C GLU A 135 -25.06 -3.77 10.27
N VAL A 136 -25.71 -4.28 9.23
CA VAL A 136 -26.33 -3.49 8.18
C VAL A 136 -27.76 -3.96 7.97
N TRP A 137 -28.71 -3.02 7.97
CA TRP A 137 -30.07 -3.21 7.49
C TRP A 137 -30.17 -2.55 6.13
N LEU A 138 -30.61 -3.30 5.14
CA LEU A 138 -30.72 -2.85 3.76
C LEU A 138 -32.20 -2.73 3.39
N ASN A 139 -32.61 -1.53 3.03
CA ASN A 139 -34.01 -1.22 2.71
C ASN A 139 -34.40 -1.71 1.30
N SER A 140 -35.67 -1.60 0.97
CA SER A 140 -36.25 -2.03 -0.30
C SER A 140 -35.64 -1.35 -1.51
N GLY A 141 -35.31 -2.12 -2.54
CA GLY A 141 -34.72 -1.61 -3.77
C GLY A 141 -33.29 -1.12 -3.62
N SER A 142 -32.52 -1.69 -2.68
CA SER A 142 -31.17 -1.26 -2.36
C SER A 142 -30.14 -2.31 -2.71
N LYS A 143 -28.91 -1.87 -2.90
CA LYS A 143 -27.73 -2.68 -3.21
C LYS A 143 -26.53 -2.16 -2.44
N ILE A 144 -25.81 -3.05 -1.80
CA ILE A 144 -24.52 -2.74 -1.17
C ILE A 144 -23.45 -3.70 -1.67
N SER A 145 -22.27 -3.17 -1.95
CA SER A 145 -21.10 -3.94 -2.38
C SER A 145 -19.93 -3.66 -1.45
N PHE A 146 -19.23 -4.70 -1.01
CA PHE A 146 -18.11 -4.62 -0.09
C PHE A 146 -17.09 -5.72 -0.35
N PRO A 147 -15.81 -5.52 -0.03
CA PRO A 147 -14.79 -6.55 -0.18
C PRO A 147 -14.94 -7.61 0.92
N LYS A 148 -14.69 -8.87 0.59
CA LYS A 148 -14.68 -9.99 1.55
C LYS A 148 -13.70 -9.79 2.72
N GLN A 149 -12.64 -8.99 2.50
CA GLN A 149 -11.68 -8.59 3.52
C GLN A 149 -11.36 -7.11 3.38
N TYR A 150 -11.41 -6.39 4.50
CA TYR A 150 -11.05 -4.96 4.54
C TYR A 150 -9.54 -4.77 4.67
N GLY A 151 -9.02 -3.73 4.00
CA GLY A 151 -7.65 -3.27 4.14
C GLY A 151 -7.47 -2.29 5.33
N LYS A 152 -6.71 -1.21 5.08
CA LYS A 152 -6.54 -0.10 6.04
C LYS A 152 -7.80 0.73 6.20
N VAL A 153 -8.68 0.71 5.22
CA VAL A 153 -9.98 1.40 5.21
C VAL A 153 -11.05 0.38 4.86
N ARG A 154 -12.19 0.43 5.56
CA ARG A 154 -13.36 -0.40 5.34
C ARG A 154 -14.29 0.29 4.34
N ASN A 155 -14.09 0.05 3.04
CA ASN A 155 -14.90 0.66 2.00
C ASN A 155 -16.11 -0.19 1.65
N VAL A 156 -17.27 0.44 1.52
CA VAL A 156 -18.49 -0.13 0.95
C VAL A 156 -19.10 0.82 -0.08
N GLU A 157 -19.83 0.30 -1.06
CA GLU A 157 -20.56 1.08 -2.04
C GLU A 157 -22.05 0.86 -1.86
N LEU A 158 -22.82 1.93 -1.74
CA LEU A 158 -24.26 1.89 -1.52
C LEU A 158 -25.01 2.54 -2.67
N LEU A 159 -26.04 1.85 -3.17
CA LEU A 159 -27.11 2.37 -3.99
C LEU A 159 -28.43 2.03 -3.29
N GLY A 160 -29.26 3.02 -2.98
CA GLY A 160 -30.48 2.81 -2.19
C GLY A 160 -30.32 3.29 -0.76
N GLU A 161 -30.92 2.61 0.20
CA GLU A 161 -30.97 3.03 1.61
C GLU A 161 -30.52 1.90 2.53
N ALA A 162 -29.63 2.25 3.47
CA ALA A 162 -29.13 1.32 4.47
C ALA A 162 -28.91 2.02 5.81
N TYR A 163 -29.23 1.32 6.88
CA TYR A 163 -28.86 1.69 8.23
C TYR A 163 -27.66 0.86 8.66
N PHE A 164 -26.68 1.54 9.28
CA PHE A 164 -25.42 0.98 9.69
C PHE A 164 -25.22 1.08 11.20
N GLU A 165 -24.80 -0.02 11.81
CA GLU A 165 -24.24 -0.05 13.16
C GLU A 165 -22.79 -0.51 13.07
N ILE A 166 -21.88 0.47 13.02
CA ILE A 166 -20.46 0.22 12.74
C ILE A 166 -19.68 0.01 14.02
N VAL A 167 -18.96 -1.12 14.10
CA VAL A 167 -18.07 -1.43 15.22
C VAL A 167 -16.84 -0.54 15.25
N LYS A 168 -16.37 -0.18 16.46
CA LYS A 168 -15.13 0.57 16.67
C LYS A 168 -13.95 -0.39 16.61
N ASP A 169 -13.22 -0.43 15.49
CA ASP A 169 -12.03 -1.26 15.29
C ASP A 169 -10.74 -0.47 15.01
N GLY A 170 -10.79 0.87 15.14
CA GLY A 170 -9.66 1.75 14.90
C GLY A 170 -9.38 2.08 13.43
N LYS A 171 -10.11 1.47 12.48
CA LYS A 171 -10.01 1.75 11.04
C LYS A 171 -11.21 2.57 10.57
N PRO A 172 -11.01 3.56 9.67
CA PRO A 172 -12.13 4.27 9.09
C PRO A 172 -13.04 3.33 8.28
N PHE A 173 -14.36 3.55 8.39
CA PHE A 173 -15.38 2.93 7.57
C PHE A 173 -15.96 3.99 6.62
N VAL A 174 -15.96 3.69 5.32
CA VAL A 174 -16.35 4.63 4.29
C VAL A 174 -17.45 4.06 3.42
N VAL A 175 -18.62 4.72 3.42
CA VAL A 175 -19.72 4.45 2.49
C VAL A 175 -19.58 5.38 1.30
N LYS A 176 -19.44 4.80 0.12
CA LYS A 176 -19.41 5.54 -1.16
C LYS A 176 -20.76 5.49 -1.82
N THR A 177 -21.21 6.63 -2.32
CA THR A 177 -22.45 6.79 -3.07
C THR A 177 -22.19 7.58 -4.37
N ASN A 178 -23.20 7.73 -5.21
CA ASN A 178 -23.10 8.54 -6.43
C ASN A 178 -22.90 10.03 -6.19
N LEU A 179 -23.38 10.58 -5.06
CA LEU A 179 -23.34 12.02 -4.76
C LEU A 179 -22.32 12.42 -3.69
N GLY A 180 -21.69 11.45 -3.02
CA GLY A 180 -20.73 11.75 -1.98
C GLY A 180 -20.29 10.53 -1.18
N THR A 181 -19.54 10.78 -0.12
CA THR A 181 -19.00 9.76 0.78
C THR A 181 -19.32 10.06 2.23
N VAL A 182 -19.50 9.01 3.02
CA VAL A 182 -19.66 9.07 4.47
C VAL A 182 -18.48 8.34 5.11
N GLU A 183 -17.79 8.99 6.03
CA GLU A 183 -16.68 8.43 6.79
C GLU A 183 -17.01 8.39 8.28
N VAL A 184 -16.81 7.23 8.92
CA VAL A 184 -17.08 7.01 10.35
C VAL A 184 -16.01 6.12 10.97
N MET A 185 -15.93 6.13 12.32
CA MET A 185 -14.99 5.29 13.07
C MET A 185 -15.71 4.22 13.95
N GLY A 186 -17.01 4.37 14.15
CA GLY A 186 -17.84 3.50 15.00
C GLY A 186 -19.08 4.28 15.40
N THR A 187 -20.17 4.09 14.66
CA THR A 187 -21.27 5.05 14.56
C THR A 187 -22.52 4.32 14.11
N SER A 188 -23.68 4.75 14.61
CA SER A 188 -25.00 4.33 14.15
C SER A 188 -25.65 5.43 13.31
N PHE A 189 -25.93 5.15 12.03
CA PHE A 189 -26.46 6.15 11.10
C PHE A 189 -27.26 5.51 9.97
N ASP A 190 -28.15 6.29 9.38
CA ASP A 190 -28.88 5.98 8.16
C ASP A 190 -28.26 6.70 6.98
N ALA A 191 -28.17 6.03 5.83
CA ALA A 191 -27.72 6.58 4.56
C ALA A 191 -28.67 6.22 3.44
N LYS A 192 -29.26 7.24 2.79
CA LYS A 192 -30.26 7.10 1.73
C LYS A 192 -29.72 7.72 0.44
N ALA A 193 -29.36 6.90 -0.52
CA ALA A 193 -28.66 7.23 -1.77
C ALA A 193 -29.31 6.55 -3.00
N TYR A 194 -30.62 6.71 -3.18
CA TYR A 194 -31.31 6.28 -4.41
C TYR A 194 -30.88 7.17 -5.58
N ALA A 195 -30.80 6.61 -6.79
CA ALA A 195 -30.20 7.25 -7.96
C ALA A 195 -30.88 8.57 -8.38
N ASP A 196 -32.20 8.68 -8.17
CA ASP A 196 -33.06 9.81 -8.59
C ASP A 196 -33.46 10.74 -7.41
N GLU A 197 -32.85 10.53 -6.24
CA GLU A 197 -33.12 11.29 -5.02
C GLU A 197 -31.84 11.98 -4.51
N PRO A 198 -31.97 13.05 -3.69
CA PRO A 198 -30.83 13.58 -2.93
C PRO A 198 -30.22 12.50 -2.04
N PHE A 199 -28.91 12.58 -1.83
CA PHE A 199 -28.24 11.75 -0.85
C PHE A 199 -28.46 12.35 0.54
N GLU A 200 -29.06 11.58 1.42
CA GLU A 200 -29.35 11.96 2.81
C GLU A 200 -28.58 11.07 3.76
N THR A 201 -27.95 11.64 4.79
CA THR A 201 -27.30 10.90 5.87
C THR A 201 -27.77 11.41 7.21
N THR A 202 -28.38 10.56 8.04
CA THR A 202 -28.91 10.89 9.37
C THR A 202 -28.10 10.20 10.45
N LEU A 203 -27.54 10.97 11.38
CA LEU A 203 -26.75 10.45 12.47
C LEU A 203 -27.61 10.16 13.69
N VAL A 204 -27.52 8.93 14.22
CA VAL A 204 -28.20 8.51 15.45
C VAL A 204 -27.22 8.60 16.62
N GLU A 205 -26.04 7.95 16.52
CA GLU A 205 -25.04 7.91 17.58
C GLU A 205 -23.62 7.98 17.00
N GLY A 206 -22.72 8.68 17.70
CA GLY A 206 -21.32 8.82 17.35
C GLY A 206 -21.01 10.09 16.57
N SER A 207 -20.23 10.02 15.50
CA SER A 207 -19.85 11.13 14.64
C SER A 207 -19.73 10.66 13.19
N VAL A 208 -20.21 11.46 12.27
CA VAL A 208 -20.18 11.20 10.82
C VAL A 208 -19.55 12.39 10.11
N LYS A 209 -18.61 12.11 9.22
CA LYS A 209 -18.07 13.08 8.28
C LYS A 209 -18.62 12.77 6.89
N VAL A 210 -19.32 13.73 6.28
CA VAL A 210 -19.89 13.63 4.94
C VAL A 210 -19.13 14.55 4.00
N CYS A 211 -18.79 14.05 2.82
CA CYS A 211 -18.11 14.80 1.78
C CYS A 211 -18.87 14.64 0.46
N ASN A 212 -19.22 15.77 -0.22
CA ASN A 212 -19.80 15.72 -1.55
C ASN A 212 -18.73 15.63 -2.65
N ASN A 213 -19.15 15.47 -3.91
CA ASN A 213 -18.21 15.35 -5.04
C ASN A 213 -17.45 16.65 -5.37
N THR A 214 -17.82 17.79 -4.76
CA THR A 214 -17.10 19.07 -4.87
C THR A 214 -16.17 19.34 -3.68
N ASN A 215 -15.90 18.32 -2.86
CA ASN A 215 -15.06 18.37 -1.66
C ASN A 215 -15.57 19.31 -0.54
N GLN A 216 -16.86 19.64 -0.53
CA GLN A 216 -17.46 20.27 0.64
C GLN A 216 -17.66 19.20 1.72
N VAL A 217 -17.36 19.55 2.96
CA VAL A 217 -17.37 18.63 4.09
C VAL A 217 -18.32 19.13 5.17
N ALA A 218 -19.13 18.23 5.71
CA ALA A 218 -19.93 18.47 6.92
C ALA A 218 -19.62 17.37 7.95
N THR A 219 -19.56 17.76 9.22
CA THR A 219 -19.47 16.83 10.34
C THR A 219 -20.77 16.89 11.13
N LEU A 220 -21.44 15.73 11.26
CA LEU A 220 -22.70 15.60 11.94
C LEU A 220 -22.51 15.29 13.43
N LYS A 221 -23.40 15.83 14.23
CA LYS A 221 -23.68 15.42 15.63
C LYS A 221 -24.95 14.56 15.65
N PRO A 222 -25.18 13.78 16.70
CA PRO A 222 -26.44 13.04 16.88
C PRO A 222 -27.66 13.93 16.63
N SER A 223 -28.69 13.39 16.03
CA SER A 223 -29.92 14.08 15.57
C SER A 223 -29.74 15.11 14.47
N GLN A 224 -28.63 15.02 13.71
CA GLN A 224 -28.42 15.83 12.51
C GLN A 224 -28.51 15.00 11.24
N GLN A 225 -28.96 15.65 10.17
CA GLN A 225 -29.03 15.10 8.84
C GLN A 225 -28.33 16.02 7.85
N THR A 226 -27.50 15.47 6.98
CA THR A 226 -27.04 16.13 5.76
C THR A 226 -27.89 15.71 4.58
N THR A 227 -28.06 16.66 3.65
CA THR A 227 -28.65 16.40 2.33
C THR A 227 -27.71 16.93 1.26
N ILE A 228 -27.33 16.08 0.30
CA ILE A 228 -26.58 16.46 -0.89
C ILE A 228 -27.52 16.33 -2.08
N THR A 229 -27.78 17.45 -2.76
CA THR A 229 -28.63 17.49 -3.94
C THR A 229 -27.90 16.97 -5.19
N PRO A 230 -28.60 16.59 -6.28
CA PRO A 230 -27.94 16.27 -7.56
C PRO A 230 -27.10 17.43 -8.13
N ALA A 231 -27.35 18.67 -7.69
CA ALA A 231 -26.54 19.85 -8.02
C ALA A 231 -25.26 19.97 -7.14
N ASN A 232 -24.96 18.95 -6.30
CA ASN A 232 -23.87 18.92 -5.33
C ASN A 232 -23.97 19.99 -4.22
N GLU A 233 -25.14 20.54 -3.96
CA GLU A 233 -25.37 21.42 -2.82
C GLU A 233 -25.47 20.60 -1.54
N LEU A 234 -24.65 20.91 -0.54
CA LEU A 234 -24.63 20.25 0.77
C LEU A 234 -25.32 21.13 1.80
N SER A 235 -26.31 20.58 2.50
CA SER A 235 -27.01 21.26 3.60
C SER A 235 -27.01 20.37 4.84
N LEU A 236 -27.09 20.98 6.02
CA LEU A 236 -27.15 20.34 7.34
C LEU A 236 -28.33 20.89 8.12
N LYS A 237 -29.11 20.03 8.77
CA LYS A 237 -30.23 20.39 9.63
C LYS A 237 -30.40 19.44 10.80
N ASP A 238 -31.01 19.88 11.88
CA ASP A 238 -31.45 19.04 12.97
C ASP A 238 -32.77 18.34 12.59
N VAL A 239 -32.88 17.05 12.93
CA VAL A 239 -34.02 16.21 12.57
C VAL A 239 -34.41 15.28 13.72
N ASN A 240 -35.68 14.80 13.68
CA ASN A 240 -36.07 13.61 14.41
C ASN A 240 -35.54 12.38 13.62
N THR A 241 -34.58 11.66 14.20
CA THR A 241 -33.94 10.50 13.57
C THR A 241 -34.92 9.36 13.30
N GLU A 242 -35.98 9.24 14.07
CA GLU A 242 -37.01 8.21 13.92
C GLU A 242 -37.66 8.26 12.52
N LEU A 243 -37.82 9.46 11.94
CA LEU A 243 -38.38 9.62 10.58
C LEU A 243 -37.53 8.94 9.51
N SER A 244 -36.21 8.80 9.73
CA SER A 244 -35.29 8.16 8.79
C SER A 244 -34.96 6.71 9.17
N THR A 245 -35.27 6.26 10.39
CA THR A 245 -34.81 4.96 10.89
C THR A 245 -35.92 3.96 11.21
N SER A 246 -37.18 4.44 11.37
CA SER A 246 -38.34 3.60 11.71
C SER A 246 -38.65 2.50 10.68
N TRP A 247 -38.18 2.65 9.46
CA TRP A 247 -38.36 1.63 8.43
C TRP A 247 -37.75 0.26 8.80
N ARG A 248 -36.70 0.25 9.63
CA ARG A 248 -36.11 -0.99 10.17
C ARG A 248 -37.12 -1.81 10.97
N GLU A 249 -37.99 -1.12 11.69
CA GLU A 249 -39.02 -1.71 12.55
C GLU A 249 -40.34 -1.99 11.82
N GLY A 250 -40.35 -1.77 10.50
CA GLY A 250 -41.56 -1.99 9.70
C GLY A 250 -42.52 -0.81 9.66
N ARG A 251 -42.09 0.37 10.08
CA ARG A 251 -42.89 1.61 10.11
C ARG A 251 -42.35 2.65 9.11
N LEU A 252 -43.26 3.34 8.43
CA LEU A 252 -42.98 4.50 7.64
C LEU A 252 -43.62 5.72 8.28
N MET A 253 -42.81 6.70 8.66
CA MET A 253 -43.27 7.92 9.33
C MET A 253 -43.06 9.13 8.44
N PHE A 254 -44.11 9.94 8.29
CA PHE A 254 -44.11 11.14 7.46
C PHE A 254 -44.56 12.34 8.27
N VAL A 255 -43.88 13.48 8.17
CA VAL A 255 -44.25 14.73 8.80
C VAL A 255 -44.17 15.85 7.76
N LYS A 256 -45.31 16.30 7.25
CA LYS A 256 -45.41 17.33 6.17
C LYS A 256 -44.51 16.97 4.96
N GLU A 257 -44.31 15.67 4.70
CA GLU A 257 -43.48 15.23 3.58
C GLU A 257 -44.20 15.43 2.25
N PRO A 258 -43.54 16.00 1.21
CA PRO A 258 -44.12 16.15 -0.12
C PRO A 258 -44.64 14.83 -0.65
N PHE A 259 -45.91 14.77 -1.09
CA PHE A 259 -46.57 13.51 -1.48
C PHE A 259 -45.82 12.78 -2.62
N GLY A 260 -45.11 13.51 -3.45
CA GLY A 260 -44.22 12.88 -4.43
C GLY A 260 -43.10 12.03 -3.82
N LYS A 261 -42.55 12.43 -2.65
CA LYS A 261 -41.55 11.61 -1.91
C LYS A 261 -42.23 10.44 -1.20
N VAL A 262 -43.41 10.67 -0.61
CA VAL A 262 -44.24 9.59 0.01
C VAL A 262 -44.53 8.51 -1.02
N ALA A 263 -44.98 8.91 -2.22
CA ALA A 263 -45.28 7.95 -3.29
C ALA A 263 -44.08 7.08 -3.65
N ARG A 264 -42.88 7.66 -3.81
CA ARG A 264 -41.64 6.87 -4.10
C ARG A 264 -41.30 5.90 -2.99
N GLN A 265 -41.48 6.26 -1.71
CA GLN A 265 -41.24 5.34 -0.60
C GLN A 265 -42.27 4.21 -0.62
N LEU A 266 -43.55 4.50 -0.88
CA LEU A 266 -44.61 3.47 -1.01
C LEU A 266 -44.40 2.53 -2.22
N GLU A 267 -43.91 3.07 -3.35
CA GLU A 267 -43.53 2.25 -4.51
C GLU A 267 -42.51 1.18 -4.13
N ARG A 268 -41.45 1.56 -3.43
CA ARG A 268 -40.40 0.66 -2.97
C ARG A 268 -40.91 -0.29 -1.90
N TRP A 269 -41.72 0.21 -0.96
CA TRP A 269 -42.21 -0.56 0.18
C TRP A 269 -43.17 -1.65 -0.20
N TYR A 270 -44.11 -1.36 -1.12
CA TYR A 270 -45.14 -2.26 -1.57
C TYR A 270 -44.88 -2.92 -2.92
N ASN A 271 -43.73 -2.62 -3.54
CA ASN A 271 -43.40 -3.07 -4.90
C ASN A 271 -44.51 -2.75 -5.90
N VAL A 272 -44.96 -1.53 -5.96
CA VAL A 272 -46.00 -0.99 -6.89
C VAL A 272 -45.42 0.19 -7.65
N LYS A 273 -46.04 0.55 -8.78
CA LYS A 273 -45.75 1.79 -9.47
C LYS A 273 -46.83 2.83 -9.21
N ILE A 274 -46.49 4.04 -8.80
CA ILE A 274 -47.44 5.11 -8.47
C ILE A 274 -47.29 6.26 -9.44
N GLU A 275 -48.31 6.54 -10.24
CA GLU A 275 -48.39 7.62 -11.19
C GLU A 275 -49.22 8.78 -10.59
N LEU A 276 -48.55 9.85 -10.20
CA LEU A 276 -49.22 11.06 -9.67
C LEU A 276 -49.60 12.02 -10.80
N GLN A 277 -50.91 12.33 -10.92
CA GLN A 277 -51.41 13.24 -11.91
C GLN A 277 -51.59 14.65 -11.30
N GLY A 278 -50.77 15.58 -11.77
CA GLY A 278 -50.78 16.99 -11.37
C GLY A 278 -49.69 17.40 -10.39
N GLU A 279 -49.02 18.50 -10.71
CA GLU A 279 -47.85 19.00 -9.91
C GLU A 279 -48.26 19.48 -8.50
N LYS A 280 -49.52 19.97 -8.34
CA LYS A 280 -50.00 20.38 -7.01
C LYS A 280 -50.08 19.21 -6.05
N LEU A 281 -50.46 18.03 -6.53
CA LEU A 281 -50.56 16.80 -5.71
C LEU A 281 -49.16 16.36 -5.22
N LYS A 282 -48.13 16.44 -6.08
CA LYS A 282 -46.78 16.05 -5.72
C LYS A 282 -46.18 16.91 -4.58
N LYS A 283 -46.59 18.17 -4.50
CA LYS A 283 -46.11 19.16 -3.49
C LYS A 283 -46.95 19.15 -2.21
N LEU A 284 -48.08 18.45 -2.17
CA LEU A 284 -48.94 18.40 -1.00
C LEU A 284 -48.23 17.72 0.15
N GLY A 285 -48.21 18.35 1.32
CA GLY A 285 -47.57 17.76 2.52
C GLY A 285 -48.45 16.64 3.11
N TYR A 286 -47.87 15.47 3.28
CA TYR A 286 -48.51 14.33 3.96
C TYR A 286 -47.90 14.15 5.35
N THR A 287 -48.80 13.88 6.33
CA THR A 287 -48.41 13.50 7.69
C THR A 287 -49.15 12.23 8.10
N GLY A 288 -48.46 11.23 8.53
CA GLY A 288 -49.03 9.97 8.97
C GLY A 288 -47.95 8.90 9.24
N THR A 289 -48.35 7.85 9.93
CA THR A 289 -47.50 6.67 10.17
C THR A 289 -48.22 5.47 9.53
N ILE A 290 -47.45 4.61 8.88
CA ILE A 290 -47.90 3.38 8.22
C ILE A 290 -47.16 2.23 8.92
N GLU A 291 -47.89 1.30 9.51
CA GLU A 291 -47.37 0.17 10.24
C GLU A 291 -48.13 -1.08 9.79
N MET A 292 -47.42 -2.04 9.21
CA MET A 292 -47.99 -3.36 8.84
C MET A 292 -49.26 -3.37 7.98
N GLU A 293 -49.81 -2.22 7.58
CA GLU A 293 -51.02 -2.14 6.78
C GLU A 293 -50.80 -2.73 5.39
N THR A 294 -51.82 -3.35 4.87
CA THR A 294 -51.87 -3.74 3.47
C THR A 294 -51.89 -2.49 2.59
N PHE A 295 -51.44 -2.63 1.34
CA PHE A 295 -51.44 -1.50 0.40
C PHE A 295 -52.84 -0.87 0.22
N GLY A 296 -53.91 -1.69 0.31
CA GLY A 296 -55.29 -1.20 0.26
C GLY A 296 -55.64 -0.29 1.44
N GLU A 297 -55.34 -0.71 2.64
CA GLU A 297 -55.54 0.07 3.88
C GLU A 297 -54.77 1.39 3.87
N VAL A 298 -53.52 1.37 3.38
CA VAL A 298 -52.75 2.59 3.21
C VAL A 298 -53.40 3.58 2.28
N LEU A 299 -54.01 3.12 1.18
CA LEU A 299 -54.75 4.02 0.26
C LEU A 299 -56.00 4.61 0.92
N GLU A 300 -56.67 3.87 1.75
CA GLU A 300 -57.82 4.37 2.55
C GLU A 300 -57.37 5.41 3.57
N LEU A 301 -56.29 5.14 4.31
CA LEU A 301 -55.69 6.11 5.24
C LEU A 301 -55.30 7.42 4.55
N ILE A 302 -54.60 7.33 3.39
CA ILE A 302 -54.25 8.48 2.59
C ILE A 302 -55.46 9.24 2.14
N ASN A 303 -56.51 8.55 1.65
CA ASN A 303 -57.73 9.18 1.15
C ASN A 303 -58.50 9.88 2.27
N THR A 304 -58.41 9.43 3.52
CA THR A 304 -59.03 10.05 4.70
C THR A 304 -58.39 11.42 5.02
N THR A 305 -57.08 11.51 4.93
CA THR A 305 -56.31 12.71 5.28
C THR A 305 -56.10 13.67 4.09
N THR A 306 -56.04 13.08 2.90
CA THR A 306 -55.78 13.79 1.63
C THR A 306 -56.81 13.33 0.61
N PRO A 307 -57.81 14.17 0.26
CA PRO A 307 -58.86 13.77 -0.67
C PRO A 307 -58.27 13.55 -2.07
N ILE A 308 -58.09 12.26 -2.40
CA ILE A 308 -57.56 11.77 -3.68
C ILE A 308 -58.58 10.92 -4.41
N LYS A 309 -58.45 10.86 -5.74
CA LYS A 309 -59.08 9.81 -6.56
C LYS A 309 -57.98 8.85 -6.99
N TYR A 310 -58.21 7.55 -6.82
CA TYR A 310 -57.22 6.59 -7.24
C TYR A 310 -57.82 5.41 -8.02
N LYS A 311 -57.02 4.82 -8.89
CA LYS A 311 -57.34 3.60 -9.63
C LYS A 311 -56.14 2.65 -9.57
N PHE A 312 -56.32 1.51 -8.94
CA PHE A 312 -55.26 0.50 -8.86
C PHE A 312 -55.53 -0.68 -9.81
N ASN A 313 -54.56 -1.00 -10.65
CA ASN A 313 -54.59 -2.17 -11.52
C ASN A 313 -53.76 -3.29 -10.86
N LYS A 314 -54.42 -4.32 -10.35
CA LYS A 314 -53.79 -5.45 -9.63
C LYS A 314 -52.84 -6.26 -10.53
N ASN A 315 -53.14 -6.37 -11.84
CA ASN A 315 -52.33 -7.19 -12.76
C ASN A 315 -50.99 -6.50 -13.13
N THR A 316 -51.04 -5.20 -13.34
CA THR A 316 -49.83 -4.42 -13.69
C THR A 316 -49.16 -3.78 -12.47
N ARG A 317 -49.82 -3.86 -11.29
CA ARG A 317 -49.40 -3.22 -10.03
C ARG A 317 -49.20 -1.69 -10.18
N ILE A 318 -49.96 -1.07 -11.09
CA ILE A 318 -49.91 0.40 -11.33
C ILE A 318 -51.05 1.05 -10.60
N LEU A 319 -50.72 2.02 -9.75
CA LEU A 319 -51.64 2.91 -9.07
C LEU A 319 -51.60 4.29 -9.74
N LYS A 320 -52.74 4.78 -10.23
CA LYS A 320 -52.90 6.17 -10.70
C LYS A 320 -53.63 6.95 -9.65
N ILE A 321 -53.02 8.10 -9.24
CA ILE A 321 -53.59 9.01 -8.24
C ILE A 321 -53.76 10.38 -8.87
N SER A 322 -54.93 10.96 -8.70
CA SER A 322 -55.26 12.36 -9.06
C SER A 322 -55.85 13.11 -7.87
N GLY A 323 -55.66 14.40 -7.80
CA GLY A 323 -56.40 15.23 -6.84
C GLY A 323 -57.90 15.26 -7.16
N ARG A 324 -58.68 15.48 -6.13
CA ARG A 324 -60.13 15.76 -6.31
C ARG A 324 -60.33 17.13 -6.89
#